data_38e6acd187ea3458015b939645f6a965
#
_entry.id   38e6acd187ea3458015b939645f6a965
#
_cell.length_a   1.000
_cell.length_b   1.000
_cell.length_c   1.000
_cell.angle_alpha   90.00
_cell.angle_beta   90.00
_cell.angle_gamma   90.00
#
_symmetry.space_group_name_H-M   'P 1'
#
loop_
_entity.id
_entity.type
_entity.pdbx_description
1 polymer ?
#
loop_
_entity_poly.entity_id
_entity_poly.type
_entity_poly.pdbx_seq_one_letter_code
_entity_poly.pdbx_strand_id
1 'polypeptide(L)'
;MNMININYNNEPRKKLIDKNSHLRIMTDFLLTKEKPVILEFGVERGLSTNIFIWLAEQVGGKVYSIDIDDCSKVATSEHWQFLQSDDLKIEYILSKFPEIKELGVDLIYIDSYHENFHVQKLIMLWFKYLKKEGAIFIDDIDSEP
;
A
#
# COMPACT_ATOMS: atom_id res chain seq x y z
N MET A 1 3.20 -23.39 -1.11
CA MET A 1 3.44 -22.07 -0.52
C MET A 1 2.87 -22.07 0.90
N ASN A 2 3.73 -21.98 1.89
CA ASN A 2 3.26 -21.97 3.29
C ASN A 2 2.69 -20.57 3.58
N MET A 3 1.37 -20.51 3.80
CA MET A 3 0.77 -19.30 4.34
C MET A 3 1.38 -19.04 5.73
N ILE A 4 1.90 -17.83 5.93
CA ILE A 4 2.37 -17.40 7.23
C ILE A 4 1.14 -17.30 8.13
N ASN A 5 1.08 -18.18 9.13
CA ASN A 5 -0.06 -18.21 10.04
C ASN A 5 0.13 -17.15 11.11
N ILE A 6 -0.40 -15.95 10.86
CA ILE A 6 -0.42 -14.89 11.85
C ILE A 6 -1.61 -15.14 12.78
N ASN A 7 -1.32 -15.27 14.07
CA ASN A 7 -2.38 -15.39 15.05
C ASN A 7 -3.05 -14.03 15.29
N TYR A 8 -4.14 -13.79 14.59
CA TYR A 8 -4.92 -12.56 14.71
C TYR A 8 -5.69 -12.41 16.04
N ASN A 9 -5.79 -13.48 16.83
CA ASN A 9 -6.76 -13.52 17.94
C ASN A 9 -6.53 -12.46 19.02
N ASN A 10 -5.30 -12.00 19.20
CA ASN A 10 -4.92 -10.98 20.18
C ASN A 10 -4.46 -9.65 19.55
N GLU A 11 -4.63 -9.50 18.24
CA GLU A 11 -4.19 -8.30 17.54
C GLU A 11 -5.27 -7.20 17.62
N PRO A 12 -4.94 -6.00 18.16
CA PRO A 12 -5.90 -4.90 18.24
C PRO A 12 -6.46 -4.46 16.88
N ARG A 13 -5.71 -4.67 15.81
CA ARG A 13 -6.09 -4.31 14.45
C ARG A 13 -7.10 -5.28 13.82
N LYS A 14 -7.31 -6.43 14.44
CA LYS A 14 -8.25 -7.44 13.94
C LYS A 14 -9.65 -6.87 13.73
N LYS A 15 -10.15 -6.11 14.69
CA LYS A 15 -11.48 -5.48 14.60
C LYS A 15 -11.61 -4.56 13.39
N LEU A 16 -10.53 -3.85 13.08
CA LEU A 16 -10.49 -2.93 11.95
C LEU A 16 -10.46 -3.70 10.63
N ILE A 17 -9.63 -4.72 10.54
CA ILE A 17 -9.54 -5.61 9.38
C ILE A 17 -10.86 -6.33 9.13
N ASP A 18 -11.50 -6.85 10.17
CA ASP A 18 -12.76 -7.58 10.06
C ASP A 18 -13.93 -6.68 9.65
N LYS A 19 -13.91 -5.39 10.01
CA LYS A 19 -14.95 -4.42 9.62
C LYS A 19 -14.84 -3.93 8.19
N ASN A 20 -13.67 -4.01 7.60
CA ASN A 20 -13.37 -3.48 6.27
C ASN A 20 -13.01 -4.63 5.33
N SER A 21 -13.95 -5.03 4.48
CA SER A 21 -13.75 -6.16 3.56
C SER A 21 -12.55 -5.98 2.63
N HIS A 22 -12.28 -4.76 2.18
CA HIS A 22 -11.12 -4.46 1.34
C HIS A 22 -9.78 -4.62 2.09
N LEU A 23 -9.70 -4.20 3.34
CA LEU A 23 -8.53 -4.40 4.18
C LEU A 23 -8.28 -5.89 4.44
N ARG A 24 -9.35 -6.66 4.64
CA ARG A 24 -9.24 -8.11 4.81
C ARG A 24 -8.70 -8.81 3.56
N ILE A 25 -9.24 -8.45 2.40
CA ILE A 25 -8.80 -9.03 1.12
C ILE A 25 -7.32 -8.70 0.87
N MET A 26 -6.92 -7.43 1.07
CA MET A 26 -5.52 -7.03 0.91
C MET A 26 -4.59 -7.73 1.90
N THR A 27 -5.02 -7.86 3.15
CA THR A 27 -4.26 -8.58 4.18
C THR A 27 -4.04 -10.04 3.79
N ASP A 28 -5.10 -10.75 3.41
CA ASP A 28 -5.03 -12.14 2.98
C ASP A 28 -4.12 -12.30 1.75
N PHE A 29 -4.21 -11.38 0.79
CA PHE A 29 -3.33 -11.36 -0.38
C PHE A 29 -1.86 -11.18 0.01
N LEU A 30 -1.56 -10.20 0.86
CA LEU A 30 -0.18 -9.90 1.28
C LEU A 30 0.46 -11.04 2.09
N LEU A 31 -0.34 -11.79 2.84
CA LEU A 31 0.13 -12.95 3.59
C LEU A 31 0.54 -14.13 2.69
N THR A 32 0.18 -14.10 1.40
CA THR A 32 0.67 -15.08 0.43
C THR A 32 2.06 -14.75 -0.11
N LYS A 33 2.58 -13.55 0.17
CA LYS A 33 3.85 -13.04 -0.36
C LYS A 33 4.97 -13.14 0.66
N GLU A 34 6.15 -13.46 0.18
CA GLU A 34 7.37 -13.39 0.97
C GLU A 34 7.96 -11.99 0.87
N LYS A 35 8.18 -11.33 2.01
CA LYS A 35 8.72 -9.96 2.09
C LYS A 35 8.03 -8.99 1.12
N PRO A 36 6.70 -8.80 1.24
CA PRO A 36 5.96 -8.00 0.27
C PRO A 36 6.44 -6.55 0.21
N VAL A 37 6.44 -6.01 -0.99
CA VAL A 37 6.67 -4.58 -1.26
C VAL A 37 5.32 -3.95 -1.59
N ILE A 38 4.92 -2.98 -0.78
CA ILE A 38 3.63 -2.32 -0.86
C ILE A 38 3.83 -0.86 -1.26
N LEU A 39 3.12 -0.40 -2.27
CA LEU A 39 3.09 0.99 -2.70
C LEU A 39 1.68 1.55 -2.47
N GLU A 40 1.60 2.57 -1.62
CA GLU A 40 0.35 3.19 -1.21
C GLU A 40 0.29 4.64 -1.70
N PHE A 41 -0.78 4.98 -2.40
CA PHE A 41 -1.10 6.35 -2.78
C PHE A 41 -2.30 6.84 -1.97
N GLY A 42 -2.06 7.85 -1.13
CA GLY A 42 -3.03 8.35 -0.17
C GLY A 42 -2.87 7.71 1.21
N VAL A 43 -2.48 8.51 2.17
CA VAL A 43 -2.24 8.09 3.56
C VAL A 43 -3.32 8.61 4.49
N GLU A 44 -3.62 9.88 4.36
CA GLU A 44 -4.60 10.60 5.20
C GLU A 44 -4.29 10.43 6.69
N ARG A 45 -5.15 9.73 7.42
CA ARG A 45 -4.96 9.44 8.86
C ARG A 45 -4.15 8.19 9.14
N GLY A 46 -3.76 7.46 8.09
CA GLY A 46 -2.91 6.28 8.22
C GLY A 46 -3.63 5.00 8.59
N LEU A 47 -4.92 4.88 8.28
CA LEU A 47 -5.70 3.69 8.60
C LEU A 47 -5.14 2.45 7.90
N SER A 48 -5.10 2.46 6.57
CA SER A 48 -4.49 1.39 5.77
C SER A 48 -2.99 1.30 5.98
N THR A 49 -2.31 2.46 6.06
CA THR A 49 -0.87 2.56 6.28
C THR A 49 -0.43 1.76 7.51
N ASN A 50 -1.10 1.93 8.63
CA ASN A 50 -0.75 1.22 9.87
C ASN A 50 -0.98 -0.29 9.77
N ILE A 51 -1.99 -0.73 9.02
CA ILE A 51 -2.21 -2.15 8.76
C ILE A 51 -1.09 -2.72 7.89
N PHE A 52 -0.72 -2.03 6.83
CA PHE A 52 0.38 -2.45 5.94
C PHE A 52 1.72 -2.50 6.68
N ILE A 53 2.01 -1.53 7.52
CA ILE A 53 3.23 -1.50 8.35
C ILE A 53 3.25 -2.71 9.29
N TRP A 54 2.14 -2.95 10.00
CA TRP A 54 2.04 -4.10 10.88
C TRP A 54 2.30 -5.40 10.14
N LEU A 55 1.70 -5.59 8.97
CA LEU A 55 1.95 -6.78 8.12
C LEU A 55 3.42 -6.87 7.72
N ALA A 56 4.02 -5.78 7.26
CA ALA A 56 5.42 -5.75 6.85
C ALA A 56 6.36 -6.10 8.02
N GLU A 57 6.06 -5.64 9.21
CA GLU A 57 6.82 -5.99 10.42
C GLU A 57 6.74 -7.50 10.74
N GLN A 58 5.58 -8.13 10.48
CA GLN A 58 5.40 -9.57 10.74
C GLN A 58 6.12 -10.45 9.71
N VAL A 59 6.14 -10.03 8.44
CA VAL A 59 6.64 -10.89 7.34
C VAL A 59 7.94 -10.39 6.70
N GLY A 60 8.51 -9.29 7.20
CA GLY A 60 9.75 -8.74 6.70
C GLY A 60 9.61 -7.90 5.45
N GLY A 61 8.43 -7.37 5.17
CA GLY A 61 8.15 -6.55 3.98
C GLY A 61 8.51 -5.08 4.15
N LYS A 62 8.14 -4.28 3.15
CA LYS A 62 8.32 -2.82 3.11
C LYS A 62 7.10 -2.11 2.57
N VAL A 63 6.81 -0.94 3.12
CA VAL A 63 5.71 -0.07 2.72
C VAL A 63 6.27 1.28 2.28
N TYR A 64 5.92 1.70 1.08
CA TYR A 64 6.21 3.02 0.53
C TYR A 64 4.89 3.77 0.35
N SER A 65 4.75 4.90 1.03
CA SER A 65 3.52 5.69 0.99
C SER A 65 3.79 7.08 0.44
N ILE A 66 2.89 7.54 -0.44
CA ILE A 66 2.94 8.86 -1.05
C ILE A 66 1.63 9.58 -0.75
N ASP A 67 1.72 10.84 -0.35
CA ASP A 67 0.58 11.72 -0.17
C ASP A 67 0.97 13.15 -0.55
N ILE A 68 0.01 13.92 -1.02
CA ILE A 68 0.21 15.34 -1.33
C ILE A 68 0.41 16.17 -0.04
N ASP A 69 -0.17 15.71 1.05
CA ASP A 69 -0.04 16.32 2.38
C ASP A 69 1.10 15.66 3.16
N ASP A 70 1.64 16.37 4.15
CA ASP A 70 2.66 15.82 5.04
C ASP A 70 2.05 14.86 6.05
N CYS A 71 2.13 13.58 5.75
CA CYS A 71 1.68 12.49 6.63
C CYS A 71 2.86 11.77 7.34
N SER A 72 4.03 12.38 7.39
CA SER A 72 5.25 11.77 7.93
C SER A 72 5.15 11.34 9.40
N LYS A 73 4.21 11.92 10.15
CA LYS A 73 4.02 11.64 11.59
C LYS A 73 2.93 10.59 11.88
N VAL A 74 2.32 10.02 10.85
CA VAL A 74 1.24 9.03 11.00
C VAL A 74 1.73 7.75 11.66
N ALA A 75 2.97 7.36 11.40
CA ALA A 75 3.58 6.16 11.96
C ALA A 75 5.11 6.33 12.11
N THR A 76 5.71 5.39 12.83
CA THR A 76 7.16 5.25 12.92
C THR A 76 7.50 3.77 12.81
N SER A 77 8.22 3.39 11.77
CA SER A 77 8.66 2.01 11.54
C SER A 77 9.83 2.00 10.56
N GLU A 78 10.79 1.13 10.78
CA GLU A 78 11.87 0.90 9.81
C GLU A 78 11.38 0.16 8.55
N HIS A 79 10.16 -0.39 8.57
CA HIS A 79 9.50 -1.01 7.42
C HIS A 79 8.71 -0.03 6.57
N TRP A 80 8.67 1.24 6.95
CA TRP A 80 7.88 2.27 6.27
C TRP A 80 8.73 3.46 5.85
N GLN A 81 8.51 3.91 4.62
CA GLN A 81 9.05 5.18 4.11
C GLN A 81 7.91 6.00 3.52
N PHE A 82 7.85 7.27 3.92
CA PHE A 82 6.87 8.23 3.46
C PHE A 82 7.52 9.29 2.57
N LEU A 83 6.82 9.69 1.51
CA LEU A 83 7.21 10.80 0.65
C LEU A 83 6.02 11.72 0.41
N GLN A 84 6.19 12.99 0.74
CA GLN A 84 5.23 14.02 0.33
C GLN A 84 5.46 14.37 -1.12
N SER A 85 4.51 14.03 -1.98
CA SER A 85 4.58 14.29 -3.43
C SER A 85 3.23 14.13 -4.09
N ASP A 86 3.07 14.77 -5.23
CA ASP A 86 2.06 14.40 -6.21
C ASP A 86 2.38 12.97 -6.71
N ASP A 87 1.38 12.12 -6.72
CA ASP A 87 1.51 10.70 -7.09
C ASP A 87 1.79 10.46 -8.59
N LEU A 88 1.58 11.47 -9.43
CA LEU A 88 1.92 11.44 -10.85
C LEU A 88 3.39 11.76 -11.14
N LYS A 89 4.14 12.25 -10.16
CA LYS A 89 5.58 12.56 -10.31
C LYS A 89 6.44 11.30 -10.19
N ILE A 90 6.26 10.39 -11.14
CA ILE A 90 6.88 9.06 -11.11
C ILE A 90 8.40 9.10 -11.03
N GLU A 91 9.06 9.95 -11.81
CA GLU A 91 10.53 10.03 -11.82
C GLU A 91 11.08 10.52 -10.48
N TYR A 92 10.40 11.48 -9.86
CA TYR A 92 10.77 11.98 -8.54
C TYR A 92 10.58 10.90 -7.47
N ILE A 93 9.44 10.21 -7.48
CA ILE A 93 9.14 9.14 -6.52
C ILE A 93 10.17 8.01 -6.64
N LEU A 94 10.48 7.58 -7.85
CA LEU A 94 11.48 6.53 -8.09
C LEU A 94 12.89 6.95 -7.69
N SER A 95 13.20 8.24 -7.78
CA SER A 95 14.50 8.75 -7.29
C SER A 95 14.64 8.65 -5.77
N LYS A 96 13.51 8.75 -5.05
CA LYS A 96 13.45 8.61 -3.59
C LYS A 96 13.27 7.17 -3.13
N PHE A 97 12.57 6.36 -3.90
CA PHE A 97 12.29 4.97 -3.63
C PHE A 97 12.80 4.06 -4.77
N PRO A 98 14.14 3.99 -4.98
CA PRO A 98 14.71 3.24 -6.10
C PRO A 98 14.39 1.74 -6.03
N GLU A 99 14.11 1.21 -4.86
CA GLU A 99 13.77 -0.20 -4.65
C GLU A 99 12.48 -0.61 -5.36
N ILE A 100 11.55 0.34 -5.59
CA ILE A 100 10.33 0.07 -6.37
C ILE A 100 10.69 -0.40 -7.79
N LYS A 101 11.64 0.26 -8.41
CA LYS A 101 12.12 -0.10 -9.75
C LYS A 101 12.94 -1.38 -9.75
N GLU A 102 13.76 -1.57 -8.73
CA GLU A 102 14.69 -2.71 -8.64
C GLU A 102 13.99 -4.01 -8.29
N LEU A 103 13.05 -3.98 -7.34
CA LEU A 103 12.39 -5.17 -6.80
C LEU A 103 11.02 -5.42 -7.39
N GLY A 104 10.35 -4.37 -7.87
CA GLY A 104 8.93 -4.42 -8.20
C GLY A 104 8.04 -4.40 -6.96
N VAL A 105 6.74 -4.28 -7.17
CA VAL A 105 5.72 -4.09 -6.14
C VAL A 105 4.75 -5.26 -6.16
N ASP A 106 4.44 -5.79 -4.98
CA ASP A 106 3.44 -6.87 -4.83
C ASP A 106 2.02 -6.32 -4.79
N LEU A 107 1.82 -5.16 -4.18
CA LEU A 107 0.52 -4.53 -4.05
C LEU A 107 0.64 -3.03 -4.28
N ILE A 108 -0.19 -2.50 -5.16
CA ILE A 108 -0.41 -1.06 -5.31
C ILE A 108 -1.81 -0.76 -4.76
N TYR A 109 -1.88 0.10 -3.75
CA TYR A 109 -3.13 0.57 -3.17
C TYR A 109 -3.36 2.03 -3.50
N ILE A 110 -4.46 2.32 -4.17
CA ILE A 110 -4.83 3.66 -4.61
C ILE A 110 -6.02 4.15 -3.79
N ASP A 111 -5.74 5.06 -2.87
CA ASP A 111 -6.71 5.76 -2.04
C ASP A 111 -6.42 7.27 -2.00
N SER A 112 -5.94 7.79 -3.11
CA SER A 112 -5.66 9.21 -3.29
C SER A 112 -6.84 9.92 -3.93
N TYR A 113 -6.61 10.77 -4.92
CA TYR A 113 -7.66 11.49 -5.62
C TYR A 113 -8.50 10.55 -6.50
N HIS A 114 -9.84 10.52 -6.26
CA HIS A 114 -10.76 9.51 -6.80
C HIS A 114 -11.35 9.82 -8.17
N GLU A 115 -10.88 10.84 -8.86
CA GLU A 115 -11.33 11.10 -10.22
C GLU A 115 -10.87 9.97 -11.16
N ASN A 116 -11.82 9.42 -11.93
CA ASN A 116 -11.56 8.28 -12.82
C ASN A 116 -10.35 8.48 -13.74
N PHE A 117 -10.20 9.68 -14.29
CA PHE A 117 -9.10 10.01 -15.18
C PHE A 117 -7.75 9.97 -14.46
N HIS A 118 -7.71 10.47 -13.22
CA HIS A 118 -6.51 10.44 -12.37
C HIS A 118 -6.10 9.00 -12.03
N VAL A 119 -7.07 8.18 -11.63
CA VAL A 119 -6.84 6.76 -11.29
C VAL A 119 -6.31 5.99 -12.51
N GLN A 120 -6.89 6.21 -13.69
CA GLN A 120 -6.42 5.59 -14.92
C GLN A 120 -4.97 5.99 -15.23
N LYS A 121 -4.64 7.25 -15.05
CA LYS A 121 -3.27 7.76 -15.23
C LYS A 121 -2.28 7.10 -14.28
N LEU A 122 -2.64 6.99 -13.00
CA LEU A 122 -1.82 6.29 -12.01
C LEU A 122 -1.56 4.85 -12.41
N ILE A 123 -2.59 4.11 -12.78
CA ILE A 123 -2.47 2.71 -13.21
C ILE A 123 -1.52 2.62 -14.41
N MET A 124 -1.69 3.46 -15.41
CA MET A 124 -0.84 3.46 -16.61
C MET A 124 0.63 3.73 -16.29
N LEU A 125 0.90 4.65 -15.35
CA LEU A 125 2.26 5.00 -14.98
C LEU A 125 2.95 3.93 -14.13
N TRP A 126 2.21 3.30 -13.23
CA TRP A 126 2.77 2.43 -12.20
C TRP A 126 2.67 0.93 -12.51
N PHE A 127 1.83 0.53 -13.46
CA PHE A 127 1.58 -0.87 -13.80
C PHE A 127 2.86 -1.64 -14.13
N LYS A 128 3.81 -1.03 -14.82
CA LYS A 128 5.07 -1.68 -15.21
C LYS A 128 5.97 -2.08 -14.03
N TYR A 129 5.73 -1.49 -12.86
CA TYR A 129 6.47 -1.83 -11.64
C TYR A 129 5.77 -2.90 -10.80
N LEU A 130 4.57 -3.31 -11.19
CA LEU A 130 3.85 -4.39 -10.54
C LEU A 130 4.48 -5.73 -10.92
N LYS A 131 4.75 -6.57 -9.92
CA LYS A 131 5.21 -7.94 -10.15
C LYS A 131 4.14 -8.75 -10.90
N LYS A 132 4.54 -9.82 -11.58
CA LYS A 132 3.65 -10.66 -12.38
C LYS A 132 2.42 -11.16 -11.60
N GLU A 133 2.60 -11.54 -10.35
CA GLU A 133 1.53 -12.00 -9.46
C GLU A 133 1.11 -10.93 -8.44
N GLY A 134 1.39 -9.67 -8.74
CA GLY A 134 0.97 -8.55 -7.95
C GLY A 134 -0.47 -8.14 -8.22
N ALA A 135 -1.00 -7.26 -7.38
CA ALA A 135 -2.37 -6.75 -7.48
C ALA A 135 -2.44 -5.24 -7.28
N ILE A 136 -3.44 -4.63 -7.91
CA ILE A 136 -3.81 -3.23 -7.69
C ILE A 136 -5.18 -3.21 -7.03
N PHE A 137 -5.26 -2.53 -5.88
CA PHE A 137 -6.52 -2.28 -5.18
C PHE A 137 -6.82 -0.80 -5.24
N ILE A 138 -8.06 -0.47 -5.57
CA ILE A 138 -8.53 0.91 -5.70
C ILE A 138 -9.71 1.07 -4.76
N ASP A 139 -9.62 2.06 -3.85
CA ASP A 139 -10.70 2.39 -2.94
C ASP A 139 -11.63 3.44 -3.57
N ASP A 140 -12.90 3.43 -3.15
CA ASP A 140 -13.94 4.41 -3.53
C ASP A 140 -14.18 4.58 -5.04
N ILE A 141 -14.06 3.50 -5.83
CA ILE A 141 -14.36 3.55 -7.29
C ILE A 141 -15.82 3.95 -7.55
N ASP A 142 -16.71 3.60 -6.63
CA ASP A 142 -18.16 3.80 -6.76
C ASP A 142 -18.64 5.12 -6.14
N SER A 143 -17.75 5.95 -5.62
CA SER A 143 -18.13 7.28 -5.15
C SER A 143 -18.50 8.12 -6.36
N GLU A 144 -19.79 8.38 -6.52
CA GLU A 144 -20.26 9.33 -7.53
C GLU A 144 -19.69 10.72 -7.27
N PRO A 145 -19.36 11.46 -8.32
CA PRO A 145 -18.86 12.82 -8.17
C PRO A 145 -19.89 13.76 -7.54
#